data_6a61d26f264a013cb3a7bf43663d48a3
#
_entry.id   6a61d26f264a013cb3a7bf43663d48a3
#
_cell.length_a   1.000
_cell.length_b   1.000
_cell.length_c   1.000
_cell.angle_alpha   90.00
_cell.angle_beta   90.00
_cell.angle_gamma   90.00
#
_symmetry.space_group_name_H-M   'P 1'
#
loop_
_entity.id
_entity.type
_entity.pdbx_description
1 polymer ?
#
loop_
_entity_poly.entity_id
_entity_poly.type
_entity_poly.pdbx_seq_one_letter_code
_entity_poly.pdbx_strand_id
1 'polypeptide(L)'
;MMLNITDLKKEVESVITSSALTHEQAMIRLSDIPLNRVEFFETTKEFRELCEAGCLCRMSEGNVTYQPRYILPDYEKLFREGCKFLRLDPPKTLFEAIQTLEIFYRHVPSVTHYPVYLGSVDKLLEPFMDDEHAYELIRSFLIFLDRSIPDSYCHMNLGPEATRAGEMIVEIETELKNAIPSITLLYDPDITPDDFAEKCVLCALNCAKPSFANHKEYKKLYDGPYGIASCYNALPVSGGAFTLSRIVLSRLAERAKDSEHFIQNLLPHAARELCGYIENKIEFLVEKSHFFKTNFLVQEGFVKVENFTGMFGLVGMNECVNLLMEKEGKEGRYGYSEEADQLAMQILEKLQACVNEFDSKYCDCTDHHFSLHAQVGIDSDYEISPGVRIAIGSELPLHEHLQHCGKFHPYFKSGVGDIFPFDATAERNPDAILDLIKGGFSQGMRYFSTYSSDCDVIRITGYLVKKSDIAKLDEGIAVPQANATWGYYEVKNSKIYERKVRSL
;
A
#
# COMPACT_ATOMS: atom_id res chain seq x y z
N MET A 1 -8.69 -27.73 -12.62
CA MET A 1 -7.35 -28.24 -13.05
C MET A 1 -6.91 -29.30 -12.04
N MET A 2 -6.62 -30.54 -12.44
CA MET A 2 -6.14 -31.54 -11.49
C MET A 2 -4.78 -31.08 -10.93
N LEU A 3 -4.62 -31.13 -9.62
CA LEU A 3 -3.35 -30.85 -8.95
C LEU A 3 -2.26 -31.78 -9.51
N ASN A 4 -1.31 -31.22 -10.25
CA ASN A 4 -0.18 -31.99 -10.73
C ASN A 4 0.83 -32.13 -9.59
N ILE A 5 0.91 -33.33 -9.00
CA ILE A 5 1.81 -33.62 -7.87
C ILE A 5 3.28 -33.37 -8.23
N THR A 6 3.67 -33.55 -9.48
CA THR A 6 5.04 -33.29 -9.94
C THR A 6 5.39 -31.79 -9.88
N ASP A 7 4.47 -30.92 -10.27
CA ASP A 7 4.69 -29.48 -10.22
C ASP A 7 4.65 -28.98 -8.78
N LEU A 8 3.75 -29.52 -7.94
CA LEU A 8 3.71 -29.24 -6.51
C LEU A 8 5.05 -29.62 -5.83
N LYS A 9 5.60 -30.81 -6.18
CA LYS A 9 6.89 -31.25 -5.64
C LYS A 9 8.02 -30.30 -6.00
N LYS A 10 8.10 -29.85 -7.27
CA LYS A 10 9.13 -28.89 -7.71
C LYS A 10 9.03 -27.57 -6.99
N GLU A 11 7.82 -27.07 -6.78
CA GLU A 11 7.58 -25.82 -6.09
C GLU A 11 7.98 -25.90 -4.60
N VAL A 12 7.58 -26.97 -3.92
CA VAL A 12 8.03 -27.24 -2.53
C VAL A 12 9.56 -27.37 -2.48
N GLU A 13 10.15 -28.13 -3.40
CA GLU A 13 11.61 -28.34 -3.45
C GLU A 13 12.35 -27.01 -3.67
N SER A 14 11.85 -26.14 -4.54
CA SER A 14 12.45 -24.81 -4.77
C SER A 14 12.49 -23.94 -3.51
N VAL A 15 11.48 -24.04 -2.64
CA VAL A 15 11.46 -23.32 -1.37
C VAL A 15 12.45 -23.90 -0.37
N ILE A 16 12.42 -25.23 -0.15
CA ILE A 16 13.23 -25.87 0.89
C ILE A 16 14.74 -25.94 0.55
N THR A 17 15.09 -25.79 -0.74
CA THR A 17 16.49 -25.78 -1.19
C THR A 17 17.05 -24.37 -1.40
N SER A 18 16.24 -23.32 -1.22
CA SER A 18 16.70 -21.94 -1.37
C SER A 18 17.59 -21.51 -0.22
N SER A 19 18.81 -21.05 -0.52
CA SER A 19 19.71 -20.41 0.45
C SER A 19 19.35 -18.95 0.75
N ALA A 20 18.49 -18.32 -0.07
CA ALA A 20 18.10 -16.93 0.03
C ALA A 20 16.83 -16.68 0.86
N LEU A 21 16.35 -17.71 1.58
CA LEU A 21 15.18 -17.60 2.46
C LEU A 21 15.57 -17.90 3.91
N THR A 22 15.02 -17.12 4.84
CA THR A 22 15.02 -17.47 6.25
C THR A 22 14.04 -18.62 6.50
N HIS A 23 14.15 -19.27 7.68
CA HIS A 23 13.20 -20.32 8.05
C HIS A 23 11.75 -19.82 8.04
N GLU A 24 11.50 -18.64 8.60
CA GLU A 24 10.16 -18.03 8.65
C GLU A 24 9.61 -17.75 7.24
N GLN A 25 10.42 -17.16 6.35
CA GLN A 25 10.04 -16.90 4.95
C GLN A 25 9.75 -18.20 4.20
N ALA A 26 10.54 -19.26 4.42
CA ALA A 26 10.29 -20.57 3.83
C ALA A 26 8.96 -21.17 4.33
N MET A 27 8.67 -21.09 5.64
CA MET A 27 7.40 -21.57 6.20
C MET A 27 6.19 -20.83 5.63
N ILE A 28 6.26 -19.49 5.51
CA ILE A 28 5.21 -18.69 4.88
C ILE A 28 4.99 -19.13 3.44
N ARG A 29 6.05 -19.22 2.61
CA ARG A 29 5.93 -19.64 1.22
C ARG A 29 5.36 -21.07 1.07
N LEU A 30 5.74 -21.99 1.95
CA LEU A 30 5.17 -23.34 1.95
C LEU A 30 3.68 -23.35 2.28
N SER A 31 3.22 -22.44 3.17
CA SER A 31 1.79 -22.30 3.49
C SER A 31 1.00 -21.64 2.36
N ASP A 32 1.61 -20.77 1.58
CA ASP A 32 0.96 -20.07 0.45
C ASP A 32 0.70 -21.00 -0.75
N ILE A 33 1.51 -22.06 -0.91
CA ILE A 33 1.37 -23.00 -2.03
C ILE A 33 -0.05 -23.58 -2.14
N PRO A 34 -0.65 -24.20 -1.10
CA PRO A 34 -2.02 -24.69 -1.19
C PRO A 34 -3.05 -23.57 -1.29
N LEU A 35 -2.85 -22.42 -0.61
CA LEU A 35 -3.77 -21.29 -0.65
C LEU A 35 -3.93 -20.73 -2.07
N ASN A 36 -2.88 -20.78 -2.88
CA ASN A 36 -2.89 -20.28 -4.26
C ASN A 36 -3.46 -21.29 -5.28
N ARG A 37 -3.58 -22.58 -4.92
CA ARG A 37 -3.94 -23.65 -5.87
C ARG A 37 -5.39 -24.15 -5.75
N VAL A 38 -6.04 -23.92 -4.64
CA VAL A 38 -7.40 -24.43 -4.39
C VAL A 38 -8.41 -23.31 -4.60
N GLU A 39 -9.38 -23.52 -5.50
CA GLU A 39 -10.49 -22.58 -5.74
C GLU A 39 -11.73 -23.01 -4.95
N PHE A 40 -12.29 -22.10 -4.15
CA PHE A 40 -13.44 -22.35 -3.28
C PHE A 40 -14.75 -21.74 -3.78
N PHE A 41 -14.68 -20.87 -4.78
CA PHE A 41 -15.86 -20.26 -5.40
C PHE A 41 -15.73 -20.27 -6.92
N GLU A 42 -16.89 -20.29 -7.58
CA GLU A 42 -16.93 -20.34 -9.04
C GLU A 42 -16.51 -19.00 -9.63
N THR A 43 -15.76 -19.07 -10.71
CA THR A 43 -15.41 -17.92 -11.55
C THR A 43 -15.99 -18.13 -12.95
N THR A 44 -16.39 -17.06 -13.63
CA THR A 44 -16.86 -17.13 -15.01
C THR A 44 -15.75 -17.62 -15.94
N LYS A 45 -16.11 -18.12 -17.10
CA LYS A 45 -15.14 -18.50 -18.13
C LYS A 45 -14.40 -17.26 -18.63
N GLU A 46 -15.12 -16.17 -18.83
CA GLU A 46 -14.63 -14.88 -19.27
C GLU A 46 -13.59 -14.30 -18.30
N PHE A 47 -13.85 -14.35 -17.01
CA PHE A 47 -12.87 -13.95 -15.99
C PHE A 47 -11.57 -14.74 -16.09
N ARG A 48 -11.67 -16.07 -16.23
CA ARG A 48 -10.47 -16.93 -16.35
C ARG A 48 -9.67 -16.62 -17.61
N GLU A 49 -10.35 -16.43 -18.76
CA GLU A 49 -9.70 -16.05 -20.03
C GLU A 49 -9.00 -14.68 -19.94
N LEU A 50 -9.59 -13.71 -19.22
CA LEU A 50 -8.96 -12.40 -18.99
C LEU A 50 -7.75 -12.51 -18.04
N CYS A 51 -7.80 -13.40 -17.03
CA CYS A 51 -6.64 -13.67 -16.16
C CYS A 51 -5.51 -14.38 -16.93
N GLU A 52 -5.84 -15.38 -17.75
CA GLU A 52 -4.85 -16.09 -18.58
C GLU A 52 -4.18 -15.15 -19.59
N ALA A 53 -4.92 -14.16 -20.09
CA ALA A 53 -4.42 -13.11 -20.98
C ALA A 53 -3.65 -12.00 -20.23
N GLY A 54 -3.54 -12.06 -18.91
CA GLY A 54 -2.89 -11.06 -18.07
C GLY A 54 -3.64 -9.72 -17.95
N CYS A 55 -4.89 -9.65 -18.42
CA CYS A 55 -5.71 -8.43 -18.35
C CYS A 55 -6.30 -8.20 -16.96
N LEU A 56 -6.56 -9.26 -16.21
CA LEU A 56 -6.99 -9.23 -14.82
C LEU A 56 -5.98 -9.96 -13.93
N CYS A 57 -5.80 -9.46 -12.72
CA CYS A 57 -4.90 -10.04 -11.74
C CYS A 57 -5.61 -10.19 -10.40
N ARG A 58 -5.58 -11.41 -9.84
CA ARG A 58 -6.16 -11.74 -8.53
C ARG A 58 -5.35 -11.18 -7.36
N MET A 59 -4.19 -10.58 -7.63
CA MET A 59 -3.18 -10.24 -6.64
C MET A 59 -2.71 -11.50 -5.86
N SER A 60 -1.68 -11.46 -5.13
CA SER A 60 -1.12 -12.64 -4.42
C SER A 60 -1.88 -12.97 -3.13
N GLU A 61 -3.21 -12.91 -3.12
CA GLU A 61 -4.03 -13.19 -1.94
C GLU A 61 -4.38 -14.68 -1.77
N GLY A 62 -4.00 -15.50 -2.72
CA GLY A 62 -4.49 -16.87 -2.82
C GLY A 62 -5.95 -16.96 -3.29
N ASN A 63 -6.40 -18.19 -3.50
CA ASN A 63 -7.79 -18.49 -3.87
C ASN A 63 -8.65 -18.83 -2.66
N VAL A 64 -8.03 -19.05 -1.50
CA VAL A 64 -8.70 -19.35 -0.24
C VAL A 64 -8.77 -18.08 0.60
N THR A 65 -9.93 -17.44 0.62
CA THR A 65 -10.16 -16.22 1.37
C THR A 65 -10.64 -16.56 2.79
N TYR A 66 -9.76 -16.50 3.78
CA TYR A 66 -10.08 -16.83 5.18
C TYR A 66 -9.94 -15.64 6.14
N GLN A 67 -9.43 -14.52 5.66
CA GLN A 67 -9.27 -13.26 6.40
C GLN A 67 -9.32 -12.07 5.45
N PRO A 68 -9.68 -10.85 5.93
CA PRO A 68 -9.57 -9.64 5.13
C PRO A 68 -8.12 -9.35 4.72
N ARG A 69 -7.97 -8.69 3.57
CA ARG A 69 -6.65 -8.28 3.07
C ARG A 69 -5.95 -7.30 3.99
N TYR A 70 -6.66 -6.25 4.38
CA TYR A 70 -6.16 -5.19 5.26
C TYR A 70 -7.10 -5.01 6.43
N ILE A 71 -6.54 -4.98 7.64
CA ILE A 71 -7.27 -4.84 8.89
C ILE A 71 -6.68 -3.66 9.65
N LEU A 72 -7.53 -2.68 9.97
CA LEU A 72 -7.20 -1.50 10.74
C LEU A 72 -7.96 -1.52 12.08
N PRO A 73 -7.44 -2.20 13.10
CA PRO A 73 -8.09 -2.26 14.41
C PRO A 73 -8.20 -0.88 15.06
N ASP A 74 -9.20 -0.74 15.92
CA ASP A 74 -9.32 0.40 16.83
C ASP A 74 -8.33 0.26 18.00
N TYR A 75 -7.14 0.83 17.85
CA TYR A 75 -6.12 0.82 18.91
C TYR A 75 -6.46 1.78 20.06
N GLU A 76 -7.23 2.84 19.83
CA GLU A 76 -7.71 3.71 20.91
C GLU A 76 -8.63 2.94 21.85
N LYS A 77 -9.51 2.09 21.30
CA LYS A 77 -10.32 1.16 22.09
C LYS A 77 -9.45 0.19 22.89
N LEU A 78 -8.39 -0.37 22.29
CA LEU A 78 -7.46 -1.25 22.99
C LEU A 78 -6.85 -0.56 24.21
N PHE A 79 -6.40 0.69 24.07
CA PHE A 79 -5.79 1.47 25.15
C PHE A 79 -6.80 1.87 26.23
N ARG A 80 -8.07 2.09 25.85
CA ARG A 80 -9.13 2.48 26.79
C ARG A 80 -9.74 1.28 27.54
N GLU A 81 -9.88 0.13 26.87
CA GLU A 81 -10.68 -1.00 27.39
C GLU A 81 -9.86 -2.29 27.60
N GLY A 82 -8.62 -2.35 27.08
CA GLY A 82 -7.82 -3.57 27.05
C GLY A 82 -8.32 -4.58 26.00
N CYS A 83 -7.88 -5.84 26.14
CA CYS A 83 -8.30 -6.97 25.30
C CYS A 83 -8.49 -8.22 26.15
N LYS A 84 -9.70 -8.71 26.28
CA LYS A 84 -10.04 -9.86 27.13
C LYS A 84 -9.45 -11.16 26.59
N PHE A 85 -9.49 -11.35 25.27
CA PHE A 85 -8.95 -12.53 24.60
C PHE A 85 -7.45 -12.69 24.88
N LEU A 86 -6.70 -11.58 24.80
CA LEU A 86 -5.26 -11.56 25.05
C LEU A 86 -4.93 -11.33 26.53
N ARG A 87 -5.91 -11.14 27.39
CA ARG A 87 -5.74 -10.86 28.84
C ARG A 87 -4.87 -9.62 29.08
N LEU A 88 -5.11 -8.57 28.28
CA LEU A 88 -4.45 -7.28 28.38
C LEU A 88 -5.38 -6.28 29.07
N ASP A 89 -4.93 -5.70 30.17
CA ASP A 89 -5.60 -4.56 30.79
C ASP A 89 -5.22 -3.26 30.05
N PRO A 90 -6.00 -2.18 30.17
CA PRO A 90 -5.60 -0.85 29.69
C PRO A 90 -4.24 -0.45 30.26
N PRO A 91 -3.27 -0.01 29.42
CA PRO A 91 -1.91 0.34 29.88
C PRO A 91 -1.94 1.59 30.76
N LYS A 92 -1.06 1.63 31.78
CA LYS A 92 -0.90 2.73 32.73
C LYS A 92 0.47 3.41 32.65
N THR A 93 1.43 2.75 32.02
CA THR A 93 2.81 3.24 31.85
C THR A 93 3.22 3.12 30.39
N LEU A 94 4.26 3.83 29.97
CA LEU A 94 4.81 3.72 28.62
C LEU A 94 5.28 2.30 28.31
N PHE A 95 5.91 1.64 29.30
CA PHE A 95 6.31 0.24 29.14
C PHE A 95 5.11 -0.69 28.86
N GLU A 96 4.03 -0.56 29.65
CA GLU A 96 2.82 -1.35 29.42
C GLU A 96 2.15 -1.03 28.09
N ALA A 97 2.16 0.24 27.66
CA ALA A 97 1.63 0.68 26.37
C ALA A 97 2.36 0.01 25.20
N ILE A 98 3.69 0.05 25.22
CA ILE A 98 4.54 -0.61 24.22
C ILE A 98 4.31 -2.13 24.23
N GLN A 99 4.35 -2.77 25.38
CA GLN A 99 4.13 -4.20 25.52
C GLN A 99 2.74 -4.62 25.01
N THR A 100 1.70 -3.82 25.29
CA THR A 100 0.35 -4.05 24.79
C THR A 100 0.31 -4.03 23.26
N LEU A 101 0.98 -3.07 22.62
CA LEU A 101 1.07 -2.99 21.17
C LEU A 101 1.82 -4.19 20.59
N GLU A 102 2.99 -4.53 21.15
CA GLU A 102 3.81 -5.66 20.67
C GLU A 102 3.03 -6.99 20.70
N ILE A 103 2.30 -7.25 21.78
CA ILE A 103 1.48 -8.44 21.93
C ILE A 103 0.30 -8.41 20.95
N PHE A 104 -0.42 -7.29 20.87
CA PHE A 104 -1.62 -7.17 20.04
C PHE A 104 -1.28 -7.30 18.54
N TYR A 105 -0.18 -6.67 18.09
CA TYR A 105 0.27 -6.74 16.70
C TYR A 105 0.49 -8.17 16.22
N ARG A 106 1.01 -9.03 17.07
CA ARG A 106 1.25 -10.44 16.74
C ARG A 106 -0.04 -11.20 16.37
N HIS A 107 -1.19 -10.70 16.77
CA HIS A 107 -2.49 -11.33 16.59
C HIS A 107 -3.38 -10.63 15.56
N VAL A 108 -2.89 -9.62 14.86
CA VAL A 108 -3.59 -8.94 13.77
C VAL A 108 -3.14 -9.55 12.45
N PRO A 109 -3.99 -10.33 11.78
CA PRO A 109 -3.60 -10.95 10.50
C PRO A 109 -3.66 -9.96 9.34
N SER A 110 -3.00 -10.29 8.26
CA SER A 110 -3.13 -9.63 6.96
C SER A 110 -2.70 -10.57 5.82
N VAL A 111 -2.78 -10.08 4.60
CA VAL A 111 -2.31 -10.79 3.40
C VAL A 111 -0.81 -11.12 3.47
N THR A 112 -0.02 -10.35 4.22
CA THR A 112 1.43 -10.54 4.37
C THR A 112 1.81 -11.34 5.62
N HIS A 113 0.83 -11.87 6.36
CA HIS A 113 0.98 -12.54 7.66
C HIS A 113 1.38 -11.61 8.83
N TYR A 114 1.57 -10.32 8.58
CA TYR A 114 1.93 -9.31 9.57
C TYR A 114 0.92 -8.15 9.56
N PRO A 115 0.77 -7.39 10.66
CA PRO A 115 -0.17 -6.27 10.70
C PRO A 115 0.24 -5.20 9.68
N VAL A 116 -0.71 -4.72 8.91
CA VAL A 116 -0.49 -3.66 7.91
C VAL A 116 -0.81 -2.27 8.45
N TYR A 117 -1.35 -2.18 9.66
CA TYR A 117 -1.64 -0.92 10.34
C TYR A 117 -1.33 -1.05 11.82
N LEU A 118 -0.52 -0.15 12.32
CA LEU A 118 -0.03 -0.14 13.70
C LEU A 118 -0.69 0.96 14.57
N GLY A 119 -1.62 1.73 14.00
CA GLY A 119 -2.30 2.84 14.65
C GLY A 119 -1.62 4.19 14.44
N SER A 120 -2.20 5.22 15.04
CA SER A 120 -1.58 6.54 15.24
C SER A 120 -0.71 6.47 16.48
N VAL A 121 0.49 5.88 16.32
CA VAL A 121 1.36 5.47 17.44
C VAL A 121 1.79 6.65 18.29
N ASP A 122 2.03 7.79 17.68
CA ASP A 122 2.34 9.04 18.38
C ASP A 122 1.24 9.42 19.39
N LYS A 123 -0.03 9.39 18.97
CA LYS A 123 -1.17 9.70 19.85
C LYS A 123 -1.39 8.65 20.92
N LEU A 124 -1.16 7.38 20.61
CA LEU A 124 -1.29 6.29 21.57
C LEU A 124 -0.25 6.38 22.68
N LEU A 125 0.97 6.78 22.36
CA LEU A 125 2.07 6.87 23.34
C LEU A 125 2.12 8.21 24.07
N GLU A 126 1.57 9.30 23.50
CA GLU A 126 1.65 10.66 24.04
C GLU A 126 1.22 10.78 25.53
N PRO A 127 0.15 10.11 26.01
CA PRO A 127 -0.26 10.20 27.42
C PRO A 127 0.79 9.71 28.41
N PHE A 128 1.79 8.94 27.95
CA PHE A 128 2.80 8.30 28.78
C PHE A 128 4.20 8.95 28.67
N MET A 129 4.31 10.07 27.94
CA MET A 129 5.60 10.70 27.62
C MET A 129 6.28 11.44 28.76
N ASP A 130 5.72 11.41 29.98
CA ASP A 130 6.39 11.91 31.19
C ASP A 130 7.34 10.88 31.80
N ASP A 131 7.48 9.70 31.20
CA ASP A 131 8.43 8.65 31.62
C ASP A 131 9.87 9.11 31.33
N GLU A 132 10.74 9.06 32.36
CA GLU A 132 12.15 9.45 32.23
C GLU A 132 12.96 8.58 31.28
N HIS A 133 12.47 7.38 30.94
CA HIS A 133 13.06 6.43 30.01
C HIS A 133 12.33 6.38 28.65
N ALA A 134 11.53 7.40 28.33
CA ALA A 134 10.70 7.40 27.12
C ALA A 134 11.53 7.17 25.84
N TYR A 135 12.71 7.80 25.74
CA TYR A 135 13.60 7.63 24.59
C TYR A 135 14.06 6.18 24.41
N GLU A 136 14.56 5.56 25.47
CA GLU A 136 15.06 4.18 25.44
C GLU A 136 13.94 3.18 25.16
N LEU A 137 12.76 3.39 25.71
CA LEU A 137 11.60 2.53 25.52
C LEU A 137 11.08 2.61 24.07
N ILE A 138 10.91 3.81 23.53
CA ILE A 138 10.48 4.01 22.15
C ILE A 138 11.54 3.50 21.18
N ARG A 139 12.82 3.75 21.45
CA ARG A 139 13.92 3.22 20.64
C ARG A 139 13.92 1.68 20.62
N SER A 140 13.73 1.05 21.77
CA SER A 140 13.61 -0.41 21.88
C SER A 140 12.43 -0.95 21.09
N PHE A 141 11.28 -0.27 21.16
CA PHE A 141 10.08 -0.61 20.41
C PHE A 141 10.28 -0.54 18.89
N LEU A 142 10.92 0.53 18.39
CA LEU A 142 11.20 0.66 16.95
C LEU A 142 12.20 -0.40 16.45
N ILE A 143 13.20 -0.75 17.29
CA ILE A 143 14.10 -1.88 17.01
C ILE A 143 13.33 -3.20 16.99
N PHE A 144 12.43 -3.41 17.95
CA PHE A 144 11.59 -4.60 17.99
C PHE A 144 10.75 -4.73 16.72
N LEU A 145 10.10 -3.66 16.27
CA LEU A 145 9.30 -3.67 15.04
C LEU A 145 10.15 -4.08 13.83
N ASP A 146 11.31 -3.44 13.61
CA ASP A 146 12.17 -3.73 12.45
C ASP A 146 12.79 -5.14 12.48
N ARG A 147 12.96 -5.75 13.65
CA ARG A 147 13.60 -7.07 13.81
C ARG A 147 12.59 -8.23 13.94
N SER A 148 11.37 -7.95 14.43
CA SER A 148 10.37 -8.98 14.75
C SER A 148 9.23 -9.04 13.76
N ILE A 149 9.01 -7.97 13.00
CA ILE A 149 7.99 -7.88 11.95
C ILE A 149 8.71 -7.60 10.63
N PRO A 150 9.21 -8.62 9.93
CA PRO A 150 10.10 -8.46 8.77
C PRO A 150 9.33 -8.03 7.50
N ASP A 151 8.39 -7.11 7.63
CA ASP A 151 7.48 -6.66 6.56
C ASP A 151 7.27 -5.15 6.61
N SER A 152 7.79 -4.42 5.63
CA SER A 152 7.63 -2.97 5.51
C SER A 152 6.24 -2.51 5.05
N TYR A 153 5.30 -3.44 4.85
CA TYR A 153 3.88 -3.10 4.79
C TYR A 153 3.28 -2.82 6.16
N CYS A 154 3.97 -3.18 7.26
CA CYS A 154 3.66 -2.67 8.59
C CYS A 154 3.79 -1.15 8.61
N HIS A 155 2.72 -0.45 8.94
CA HIS A 155 2.59 0.98 8.72
C HIS A 155 2.00 1.69 9.94
N MET A 156 2.71 2.67 10.47
CA MET A 156 2.19 3.56 11.51
C MET A 156 1.86 4.95 10.96
N ASN A 157 0.91 5.62 11.59
CA ASN A 157 0.60 7.00 11.30
C ASN A 157 1.09 7.92 12.41
N LEU A 158 1.42 9.15 12.03
CA LEU A 158 1.73 10.28 12.92
C LEU A 158 0.84 11.48 12.56
N GLY A 159 0.62 12.36 13.50
CA GLY A 159 -0.03 13.65 13.25
C GLY A 159 -1.58 13.60 13.21
N PRO A 160 -2.24 14.69 12.72
CA PRO A 160 -1.63 15.92 12.16
C PRO A 160 -0.96 16.84 13.19
N GLU A 161 -1.31 16.76 14.48
CA GLU A 161 -0.67 17.53 15.53
C GLU A 161 0.77 17.00 15.77
N ALA A 162 1.68 17.91 16.09
CA ALA A 162 2.98 17.54 16.64
C ALA A 162 2.80 17.07 18.09
N THR A 163 3.26 15.84 18.36
CA THR A 163 3.26 15.25 19.70
C THR A 163 4.70 14.98 20.14
N ARG A 164 4.99 14.95 21.45
CA ARG A 164 6.33 14.60 21.98
C ARG A 164 6.75 13.20 21.51
N ALA A 165 5.80 12.26 21.51
CA ALA A 165 6.05 10.90 21.00
C ALA A 165 6.35 10.88 19.50
N GLY A 166 5.61 11.67 18.70
CA GLY A 166 5.84 11.79 17.26
C GLY A 166 7.20 12.39 16.92
N GLU A 167 7.60 13.47 17.61
CA GLU A 167 8.93 14.07 17.44
C GLU A 167 10.06 13.07 17.80
N MET A 168 9.91 12.36 18.91
CA MET A 168 10.88 11.35 19.35
C MET A 168 10.96 10.16 18.39
N ILE A 169 9.84 9.67 17.85
CA ILE A 169 9.83 8.61 16.83
C ILE A 169 10.60 9.06 15.58
N VAL A 170 10.37 10.28 15.10
CA VAL A 170 11.06 10.83 13.93
C VAL A 170 12.56 10.98 14.16
N GLU A 171 12.96 11.46 15.33
CA GLU A 171 14.37 11.58 15.74
C GLU A 171 15.06 10.22 15.74
N ILE A 172 14.48 9.24 16.45
CA ILE A 172 15.03 7.89 16.57
C ILE A 172 15.13 7.18 15.22
N GLU A 173 14.10 7.30 14.35
CA GLU A 173 14.13 6.67 13.02
C GLU A 173 15.15 7.32 12.08
N THR A 174 15.42 8.62 12.23
CA THR A 174 16.49 9.29 11.52
C THR A 174 17.87 8.71 11.89
N GLU A 175 18.05 8.30 13.15
CA GLU A 175 19.28 7.64 13.62
C GLU A 175 19.37 6.17 13.19
N LEU A 176 18.29 5.40 13.43
CA LEU A 176 18.27 3.96 13.21
C LEU A 176 18.25 3.58 11.73
N LYS A 177 17.64 4.41 10.88
CA LYS A 177 17.47 4.16 9.45
C LYS A 177 16.86 2.79 9.17
N ASN A 178 15.83 2.46 9.94
CA ASN A 178 15.09 1.22 9.79
C ASN A 178 14.24 1.25 8.49
N ALA A 179 14.03 0.11 7.86
CA ALA A 179 13.06 0.01 6.77
C ALA A 179 11.63 -0.27 7.31
N ILE A 180 11.52 -0.81 8.52
CA ILE A 180 10.27 -1.18 9.18
C ILE A 180 10.18 -0.45 10.53
N PRO A 181 9.01 0.10 10.87
CA PRO A 181 7.78 0.18 10.08
C PRO A 181 7.87 1.25 8.98
N SER A 182 6.99 1.18 7.98
CA SER A 182 6.69 2.35 7.15
C SER A 182 5.93 3.37 7.99
N ILE A 183 6.11 4.65 7.70
CA ILE A 183 5.48 5.75 8.46
C ILE A 183 4.82 6.72 7.47
N THR A 184 3.64 7.24 7.84
CA THR A 184 3.00 8.36 7.16
C THR A 184 2.64 9.45 8.16
N LEU A 185 3.04 10.67 7.87
CA LEU A 185 2.52 11.86 8.51
C LEU A 185 1.17 12.22 7.85
N LEU A 186 0.10 12.25 8.65
CA LEU A 186 -1.19 12.78 8.24
C LEU A 186 -1.08 14.32 8.26
N TYR A 187 -0.52 14.87 7.16
CA TYR A 187 -0.13 16.27 7.10
C TYR A 187 -1.34 17.18 6.79
N ASP A 188 -1.53 18.17 7.63
CA ASP A 188 -2.48 19.27 7.44
C ASP A 188 -1.76 20.60 7.68
N PRO A 189 -1.59 21.48 6.66
CA PRO A 189 -0.85 22.73 6.82
C PRO A 189 -1.50 23.72 7.79
N ASP A 190 -2.79 23.52 8.14
CA ASP A 190 -3.49 24.38 9.12
C ASP A 190 -3.29 23.87 10.57
N ILE A 191 -2.76 22.66 10.76
CA ILE A 191 -2.62 22.00 12.08
C ILE A 191 -1.17 21.63 12.37
N THR A 192 -0.47 21.05 11.40
CA THR A 192 0.89 20.53 11.58
C THR A 192 1.89 21.67 11.59
N PRO A 193 2.67 21.88 12.67
CA PRO A 193 3.72 22.89 12.70
C PRO A 193 4.79 22.64 11.64
N ASP A 194 5.26 23.69 10.96
CA ASP A 194 6.24 23.59 9.89
C ASP A 194 7.57 22.97 10.39
N ASP A 195 8.04 23.30 11.59
CA ASP A 195 9.26 22.77 12.18
C ASP A 195 9.18 21.25 12.42
N PHE A 196 8.01 20.72 12.81
CA PHE A 196 7.80 19.28 12.89
C PHE A 196 7.75 18.63 11.50
N ALA A 197 7.05 19.25 10.55
CA ALA A 197 6.99 18.75 9.18
C ALA A 197 8.36 18.75 8.50
N GLU A 198 9.23 19.74 8.75
CA GLU A 198 10.62 19.78 8.27
C GLU A 198 11.49 18.67 8.88
N LYS A 199 11.34 18.37 10.18
CA LYS A 199 11.97 17.19 10.80
C LYS A 199 11.53 15.90 10.12
N CYS A 200 10.25 15.78 9.77
CA CYS A 200 9.72 14.65 9.02
C CYS A 200 10.30 14.56 7.60
N VAL A 201 10.50 15.69 6.91
CA VAL A 201 11.19 15.74 5.61
C VAL A 201 12.63 15.26 5.73
N LEU A 202 13.38 15.75 6.73
CA LEU A 202 14.77 15.32 6.97
C LEU A 202 14.86 13.82 7.27
N CYS A 203 13.94 13.29 8.07
CA CYS A 203 13.84 11.85 8.32
C CYS A 203 13.57 11.09 7.02
N ALA A 204 12.64 11.57 6.18
CA ALA A 204 12.32 10.94 4.90
C ALA A 204 13.51 10.91 3.93
N LEU A 205 14.33 11.94 3.90
CA LEU A 205 15.58 11.97 3.12
C LEU A 205 16.60 10.95 3.64
N ASN A 206 16.61 10.65 4.93
CA ASN A 206 17.54 9.73 5.56
C ASN A 206 17.11 8.25 5.56
N CYS A 207 15.79 7.96 5.57
CA CYS A 207 15.30 6.58 5.64
C CYS A 207 13.99 6.33 4.87
N ALA A 208 13.68 7.16 3.85
CA ALA A 208 12.53 7.05 2.95
C ALA A 208 11.15 7.07 3.66
N LYS A 209 11.10 7.57 4.89
CA LYS A 209 9.91 7.74 5.74
C LYS A 209 10.09 8.88 6.75
N PRO A 210 9.00 9.57 7.15
CA PRO A 210 7.61 9.36 6.75
C PRO A 210 7.33 9.81 5.32
N SER A 211 6.27 9.21 4.72
CA SER A 211 5.57 9.83 3.60
C SER A 211 4.54 10.83 4.12
N PHE A 212 3.97 11.65 3.24
CA PHE A 212 3.01 12.68 3.60
C PHE A 212 1.67 12.38 2.95
N ALA A 213 0.61 12.28 3.74
CA ALA A 213 -0.77 12.16 3.28
C ALA A 213 -1.51 13.47 3.48
N ASN A 214 -2.24 13.93 2.48
CA ASN A 214 -3.06 15.15 2.55
C ASN A 214 -4.27 14.92 3.47
N HIS A 215 -4.08 15.15 4.77
CA HIS A 215 -5.10 14.91 5.80
C HIS A 215 -6.39 15.66 5.51
N LYS A 216 -6.28 16.90 5.06
CA LYS A 216 -7.42 17.75 4.75
C LYS A 216 -8.34 17.17 3.67
N GLU A 217 -7.76 16.52 2.66
CA GLU A 217 -8.52 15.85 1.60
C GLU A 217 -9.05 14.48 2.06
N TYR A 218 -8.25 13.68 2.73
CA TYR A 218 -8.73 12.38 3.23
C TYR A 218 -9.85 12.51 4.26
N LYS A 219 -9.78 13.52 5.15
CA LYS A 219 -10.83 13.78 6.13
C LYS A 219 -12.20 14.08 5.51
N LYS A 220 -12.24 14.62 4.27
CA LYS A 220 -13.49 14.84 3.53
C LYS A 220 -14.08 13.55 2.95
N LEU A 221 -13.27 12.50 2.78
CA LEU A 221 -13.67 11.25 2.14
C LEU A 221 -14.21 10.21 3.13
N TYR A 222 -13.96 10.41 4.42
CA TYR A 222 -14.33 9.47 5.48
C TYR A 222 -15.12 10.19 6.56
N ASP A 223 -16.31 9.67 6.89
CA ASP A 223 -17.17 10.20 7.95
C ASP A 223 -16.65 9.92 9.37
N GLY A 224 -15.64 9.06 9.49
CA GLY A 224 -15.02 8.65 10.74
C GLY A 224 -13.51 8.62 10.70
N PRO A 225 -12.87 7.99 11.71
CA PRO A 225 -11.44 7.80 11.73
C PRO A 225 -10.96 6.96 10.55
N TYR A 226 -9.90 7.40 9.91
CA TYR A 226 -9.21 6.67 8.86
C TYR A 226 -7.74 6.52 9.20
N GLY A 227 -7.08 5.57 8.57
CA GLY A 227 -5.64 5.39 8.65
C GLY A 227 -5.03 5.11 7.30
N ILE A 228 -3.75 5.43 7.16
CA ILE A 228 -2.94 4.99 6.04
C ILE A 228 -2.29 3.66 6.44
N ALA A 229 -2.57 2.62 5.67
CA ALA A 229 -2.12 1.26 5.95
C ALA A 229 -1.30 0.69 4.80
N SER A 230 -0.46 -0.27 5.08
CA SER A 230 0.38 -0.98 4.10
C SER A 230 1.33 0.00 3.38
N CYS A 231 0.97 0.50 2.22
CA CYS A 231 1.76 1.48 1.44
C CYS A 231 1.17 2.90 1.52
N TYR A 232 0.06 3.14 0.87
CA TYR A 232 -0.69 4.40 0.85
C TYR A 232 -2.21 4.17 0.85
N ASN A 233 -2.65 3.02 1.38
CA ASN A 233 -4.07 2.70 1.41
C ASN A 233 -4.75 3.50 2.52
N ALA A 234 -5.60 4.44 2.14
CA ALA A 234 -6.47 5.13 3.07
C ALA A 234 -7.73 4.28 3.29
N LEU A 235 -7.97 3.87 4.52
CA LEU A 235 -9.05 2.94 4.89
C LEU A 235 -9.66 3.33 6.23
N PRO A 236 -10.94 2.97 6.48
CA PRO A 236 -11.58 3.23 7.77
C PRO A 236 -10.89 2.48 8.92
N VAL A 237 -10.65 3.15 10.03
CA VAL A 237 -10.26 2.52 11.30
C VAL A 237 -11.45 1.76 11.87
N SER A 238 -11.21 0.71 12.65
CA SER A 238 -12.20 -0.29 13.05
C SER A 238 -12.80 -1.04 11.86
N GLY A 239 -12.03 -1.17 10.77
CA GLY A 239 -12.43 -1.78 9.51
C GLY A 239 -11.25 -2.16 8.64
N GLY A 240 -11.30 -1.81 7.35
CA GLY A 240 -10.23 -2.09 6.42
C GLY A 240 -10.70 -2.39 5.00
N ALA A 241 -10.00 -3.33 4.34
CA ALA A 241 -10.40 -3.82 3.03
C ALA A 241 -10.58 -5.35 3.03
N PHE A 242 -11.70 -5.81 2.49
CA PHE A 242 -11.95 -7.24 2.32
C PHE A 242 -10.94 -7.89 1.40
N THR A 243 -10.74 -7.32 0.23
CA THR A 243 -9.87 -7.83 -0.84
C THR A 243 -9.48 -6.73 -1.78
N LEU A 244 -8.44 -6.99 -2.58
CA LEU A 244 -8.01 -6.16 -3.70
C LEU A 244 -7.71 -7.08 -4.88
N SER A 245 -8.35 -6.81 -6.01
CA SER A 245 -8.00 -7.39 -7.30
C SER A 245 -7.91 -6.28 -8.32
N ARG A 246 -7.22 -6.47 -9.44
CA ARG A 246 -6.91 -5.35 -10.32
C ARG A 246 -7.05 -5.66 -11.81
N ILE A 247 -7.26 -4.61 -12.57
CA ILE A 247 -7.17 -4.58 -14.02
C ILE A 247 -5.76 -4.14 -14.45
N VAL A 248 -5.21 -4.79 -15.46
CA VAL A 248 -3.94 -4.42 -16.09
C VAL A 248 -4.28 -3.71 -17.40
N LEU A 249 -4.38 -2.39 -17.35
CA LEU A 249 -4.89 -1.56 -18.45
C LEU A 249 -4.05 -1.71 -19.71
N SER A 250 -2.71 -1.79 -19.60
CA SER A 250 -1.82 -1.98 -20.75
C SER A 250 -2.10 -3.28 -21.48
N ARG A 251 -2.27 -4.40 -20.79
CA ARG A 251 -2.59 -5.71 -21.40
C ARG A 251 -3.96 -5.73 -22.03
N LEU A 252 -4.91 -5.02 -21.44
CA LEU A 252 -6.25 -4.88 -22.03
C LEU A 252 -6.19 -4.01 -23.30
N ALA A 253 -5.38 -2.92 -23.32
CA ALA A 253 -5.20 -2.04 -24.46
C ALA A 253 -4.53 -2.74 -25.65
N GLU A 254 -3.67 -3.74 -25.44
CA GLU A 254 -3.10 -4.57 -26.52
C GLU A 254 -4.21 -5.22 -27.37
N ARG A 255 -5.35 -5.55 -26.79
CA ARG A 255 -6.51 -6.20 -27.43
C ARG A 255 -7.46 -5.20 -28.09
N ALA A 256 -7.29 -3.91 -27.84
CA ALA A 256 -8.14 -2.86 -28.44
C ALA A 256 -7.76 -2.59 -29.90
N LYS A 257 -8.73 -2.18 -30.68
CA LYS A 257 -8.52 -1.67 -32.06
C LYS A 257 -8.08 -0.21 -32.01
N ASP A 258 -8.73 0.57 -31.16
CA ASP A 258 -8.60 2.00 -30.93
C ASP A 258 -9.08 2.36 -29.53
N SER A 259 -9.04 3.63 -29.16
CA SER A 259 -9.48 4.12 -27.85
C SER A 259 -10.99 3.97 -27.63
N GLU A 260 -11.79 4.13 -28.68
CA GLU A 260 -13.24 3.97 -28.58
C GLU A 260 -13.61 2.51 -28.30
N HIS A 261 -13.04 1.56 -29.01
CA HIS A 261 -13.23 0.13 -28.75
C HIS A 261 -12.75 -0.26 -27.34
N PHE A 262 -11.65 0.33 -26.88
CA PHE A 262 -11.16 0.13 -25.51
C PHE A 262 -12.18 0.60 -24.47
N ILE A 263 -12.60 1.88 -24.55
CA ILE A 263 -13.46 2.54 -23.55
C ILE A 263 -14.88 1.99 -23.56
N GLN A 264 -15.46 1.71 -24.75
CA GLN A 264 -16.87 1.34 -24.84
C GLN A 264 -17.13 -0.17 -24.75
N ASN A 265 -16.13 -1.01 -25.03
CA ASN A 265 -16.33 -2.45 -25.10
C ASN A 265 -15.45 -3.21 -24.10
N LEU A 266 -14.13 -3.10 -24.20
CA LEU A 266 -13.21 -3.95 -23.44
C LEU A 266 -13.17 -3.58 -21.94
N LEU A 267 -13.07 -2.29 -21.66
CA LEU A 267 -12.98 -1.79 -20.29
C LEU A 267 -14.23 -2.12 -19.46
N PRO A 268 -15.47 -1.86 -19.93
CA PRO A 268 -16.68 -2.23 -19.20
C PRO A 268 -16.85 -3.73 -19.00
N HIS A 269 -16.45 -4.54 -19.98
CA HIS A 269 -16.49 -6.00 -19.84
C HIS A 269 -15.52 -6.49 -18.76
N ALA A 270 -14.26 -6.07 -18.83
CA ALA A 270 -13.25 -6.44 -17.84
C ALA A 270 -13.60 -5.93 -16.44
N ALA A 271 -14.14 -4.71 -16.31
CA ALA A 271 -14.58 -4.14 -15.05
C ALA A 271 -15.71 -4.96 -14.41
N ARG A 272 -16.71 -5.37 -15.18
CA ARG A 272 -17.83 -6.21 -14.71
C ARG A 272 -17.34 -7.57 -14.19
N GLU A 273 -16.48 -8.24 -14.95
CA GLU A 273 -15.91 -9.53 -14.56
C GLU A 273 -15.09 -9.42 -13.27
N LEU A 274 -14.32 -8.35 -13.13
CA LEU A 274 -13.52 -8.12 -11.92
C LEU A 274 -14.39 -7.78 -10.71
N CYS A 275 -15.43 -6.95 -10.86
CA CYS A 275 -16.40 -6.66 -9.79
C CYS A 275 -17.08 -7.94 -9.30
N GLY A 276 -17.55 -8.80 -10.23
CA GLY A 276 -18.16 -10.09 -9.88
C GLY A 276 -17.20 -10.99 -9.12
N TYR A 277 -15.93 -11.02 -9.51
CA TYR A 277 -14.91 -11.79 -8.78
C TYR A 277 -14.65 -11.25 -7.36
N ILE A 278 -14.54 -9.91 -7.22
CA ILE A 278 -14.37 -9.26 -5.91
C ILE A 278 -15.56 -9.58 -5.01
N GLU A 279 -16.79 -9.47 -5.51
CA GLU A 279 -18.01 -9.79 -4.75
C GLU A 279 -18.01 -11.25 -4.28
N ASN A 280 -17.68 -12.22 -5.14
CA ASN A 280 -17.61 -13.63 -4.79
C ASN A 280 -16.58 -13.90 -3.68
N LYS A 281 -15.43 -13.21 -3.72
CA LYS A 281 -14.43 -13.29 -2.64
C LYS A 281 -14.97 -12.75 -1.32
N ILE A 282 -15.65 -11.61 -1.35
CA ILE A 282 -16.23 -10.97 -0.16
C ILE A 282 -17.35 -11.87 0.40
N GLU A 283 -18.23 -12.38 -0.45
CA GLU A 283 -19.30 -13.32 -0.03
C GLU A 283 -18.69 -14.53 0.66
N PHE A 284 -17.68 -15.15 0.07
CA PHE A 284 -17.00 -16.29 0.69
C PHE A 284 -16.39 -15.92 2.05
N LEU A 285 -15.72 -14.79 2.15
CA LEU A 285 -15.08 -14.30 3.37
C LEU A 285 -16.10 -14.04 4.48
N VAL A 286 -17.21 -13.36 4.16
CA VAL A 286 -18.21 -12.95 5.16
C VAL A 286 -19.12 -14.12 5.53
N GLU A 287 -19.59 -14.90 4.54
CA GLU A 287 -20.62 -15.91 4.74
C GLU A 287 -20.07 -17.30 5.07
N LYS A 288 -18.94 -17.69 4.49
CA LYS A 288 -18.37 -19.03 4.61
C LYS A 288 -17.21 -19.11 5.58
N SER A 289 -16.30 -18.13 5.57
CA SER A 289 -15.18 -18.13 6.50
C SER A 289 -15.62 -17.85 7.94
N HIS A 290 -14.75 -18.14 8.90
CA HIS A 290 -15.04 -17.89 10.31
C HIS A 290 -14.59 -16.51 10.80
N PHE A 291 -13.88 -15.71 9.98
CA PHE A 291 -13.25 -14.49 10.44
C PHE A 291 -14.25 -13.55 11.12
N PHE A 292 -15.30 -13.13 10.41
CA PHE A 292 -16.31 -12.20 10.95
C PHE A 292 -17.24 -12.85 12.01
N LYS A 293 -17.18 -14.16 12.17
CA LYS A 293 -18.01 -14.89 13.14
C LYS A 293 -17.30 -15.19 14.46
N THR A 294 -16.00 -15.45 14.43
CA THR A 294 -15.28 -16.00 15.60
C THR A 294 -13.95 -15.30 15.92
N ASN A 295 -13.42 -14.44 15.05
CA ASN A 295 -12.17 -13.75 15.35
C ASN A 295 -12.37 -12.75 16.50
N PHE A 296 -11.47 -12.74 17.47
CA PHE A 296 -11.57 -11.87 18.64
C PHE A 296 -11.58 -10.38 18.31
N LEU A 297 -10.94 -9.97 17.21
CA LEU A 297 -10.98 -8.57 16.74
C LEU A 297 -12.40 -8.11 16.48
N VAL A 298 -13.25 -9.00 15.95
CA VAL A 298 -14.68 -8.74 15.71
C VAL A 298 -15.48 -8.89 17.02
N GLN A 299 -15.24 -9.97 17.75
CA GLN A 299 -16.00 -10.29 18.97
C GLN A 299 -15.84 -9.22 20.07
N GLU A 300 -14.69 -8.60 20.16
CA GLU A 300 -14.42 -7.50 21.11
C GLU A 300 -14.60 -6.10 20.48
N GLY A 301 -15.02 -6.04 19.20
CA GLY A 301 -15.38 -4.79 18.52
C GLY A 301 -14.19 -3.92 18.16
N PHE A 302 -12.99 -4.49 18.00
CA PHE A 302 -11.83 -3.78 17.43
C PHE A 302 -11.99 -3.54 15.94
N VAL A 303 -12.76 -4.38 15.25
CA VAL A 303 -13.18 -4.19 13.86
C VAL A 303 -14.65 -4.54 13.69
N LYS A 304 -15.30 -3.94 12.71
CA LYS A 304 -16.71 -4.12 12.36
C LYS A 304 -16.82 -4.38 10.87
N VAL A 305 -17.64 -5.35 10.47
CA VAL A 305 -17.77 -5.76 9.07
C VAL A 305 -18.27 -4.63 8.18
N GLU A 306 -19.15 -3.77 8.69
CA GLU A 306 -19.71 -2.61 7.99
C GLU A 306 -18.65 -1.52 7.66
N ASN A 307 -17.48 -1.56 8.28
CA ASN A 307 -16.37 -0.63 8.02
C ASN A 307 -15.35 -1.19 7.01
N PHE A 308 -15.66 -2.30 6.34
CA PHE A 308 -14.79 -2.84 5.30
C PHE A 308 -15.29 -2.49 3.90
N THR A 309 -14.35 -2.26 2.98
CA THR A 309 -14.63 -2.01 1.57
C THR A 309 -13.94 -3.03 0.66
N GLY A 310 -14.47 -3.25 -0.54
CA GLY A 310 -13.77 -3.90 -1.63
C GLY A 310 -12.90 -2.89 -2.38
N MET A 311 -11.69 -3.28 -2.75
CA MET A 311 -10.78 -2.42 -3.51
C MET A 311 -10.69 -2.91 -4.96
N PHE A 312 -10.97 -2.00 -5.90
CA PHE A 312 -10.81 -2.23 -7.34
C PHE A 312 -9.50 -1.58 -7.80
N GLY A 313 -8.48 -2.40 -8.02
CA GLY A 313 -7.15 -1.94 -8.41
C GLY A 313 -6.99 -1.72 -9.90
N LEU A 314 -6.03 -0.86 -10.28
CA LEU A 314 -5.55 -0.73 -11.65
C LEU A 314 -4.05 -0.47 -11.70
N VAL A 315 -3.41 -0.89 -12.81
CA VAL A 315 -2.00 -0.59 -13.15
C VAL A 315 -1.87 -0.36 -14.65
N GLY A 316 -0.76 0.27 -15.05
CA GLY A 316 -0.39 0.39 -16.46
C GLY A 316 -1.13 1.47 -17.22
N MET A 317 -1.53 2.57 -16.57
CA MET A 317 -2.17 3.71 -17.26
C MET A 317 -1.25 4.34 -18.29
N ASN A 318 0.02 4.54 -17.93
CA ASN A 318 1.03 5.14 -18.83
C ASN A 318 1.16 4.34 -20.13
N GLU A 319 1.34 3.04 -20.03
CA GLU A 319 1.51 2.14 -21.19
C GLU A 319 0.20 2.01 -21.99
N CYS A 320 -0.94 1.95 -21.30
CA CYS A 320 -2.26 1.89 -21.92
C CYS A 320 -2.51 3.09 -22.82
N VAL A 321 -2.35 4.29 -22.29
CA VAL A 321 -2.60 5.55 -23.01
C VAL A 321 -1.64 5.68 -24.19
N ASN A 322 -0.33 5.47 -23.96
CA ASN A 322 0.66 5.58 -25.01
C ASN A 322 0.39 4.60 -26.17
N LEU A 323 -0.01 3.36 -25.86
CA LEU A 323 -0.35 2.36 -26.87
C LEU A 323 -1.62 2.74 -27.67
N LEU A 324 -2.65 3.26 -26.99
CA LEU A 324 -3.88 3.70 -27.68
C LEU A 324 -3.62 4.90 -28.59
N MET A 325 -2.82 5.88 -28.14
CA MET A 325 -2.39 7.01 -28.95
C MET A 325 -1.61 6.54 -30.21
N GLU A 326 -0.69 5.59 -30.05
CA GLU A 326 0.07 5.01 -31.16
C GLU A 326 -0.85 4.31 -32.18
N LYS A 327 -1.81 3.51 -31.71
CA LYS A 327 -2.79 2.82 -32.58
C LYS A 327 -3.63 3.78 -33.43
N GLU A 328 -3.84 5.00 -32.94
CA GLU A 328 -4.56 6.06 -33.65
C GLU A 328 -3.63 6.98 -34.47
N GLY A 329 -2.33 6.69 -34.52
CA GLY A 329 -1.35 7.51 -35.26
C GLY A 329 -1.12 8.90 -34.66
N LYS A 330 -1.36 9.06 -33.34
CA LYS A 330 -1.18 10.32 -32.61
C LYS A 330 0.17 10.35 -31.92
N GLU A 331 0.84 11.52 -31.92
CA GLU A 331 2.17 11.69 -31.35
C GLU A 331 2.17 12.00 -29.82
N GLY A 332 0.98 12.27 -29.25
CA GLY A 332 0.84 12.61 -27.83
C GLY A 332 1.26 11.47 -26.89
N ARG A 333 1.87 11.82 -25.74
CA ARG A 333 2.30 10.87 -24.72
C ARG A 333 1.71 11.25 -23.36
N TYR A 334 1.37 10.23 -22.56
CA TYR A 334 0.87 10.37 -21.21
C TYR A 334 1.80 11.23 -20.35
N GLY A 335 1.25 12.23 -19.70
CA GLY A 335 1.97 13.23 -18.91
C GLY A 335 2.60 14.36 -19.73
N TYR A 336 2.86 14.16 -21.03
CA TYR A 336 3.54 15.11 -21.90
C TYR A 336 2.61 15.84 -22.88
N SER A 337 1.38 15.36 -23.04
CA SER A 337 0.39 16.03 -23.89
C SER A 337 -0.98 16.03 -23.23
N GLU A 338 -1.68 17.14 -23.36
CA GLU A 338 -3.04 17.29 -22.84
C GLU A 338 -4.00 16.29 -23.44
N GLU A 339 -3.85 15.96 -24.73
CA GLU A 339 -4.71 14.97 -25.42
C GLU A 339 -4.56 13.56 -24.80
N ALA A 340 -3.33 13.15 -24.47
CA ALA A 340 -3.07 11.86 -23.81
C ALA A 340 -3.59 11.86 -22.36
N ASP A 341 -3.43 12.95 -21.62
CA ASP A 341 -3.98 13.07 -20.27
C ASP A 341 -5.51 13.07 -20.29
N GLN A 342 -6.16 13.71 -21.27
CA GLN A 342 -7.60 13.66 -21.46
C GLN A 342 -8.10 12.25 -21.75
N LEU A 343 -7.40 11.48 -22.56
CA LEU A 343 -7.71 10.07 -22.80
C LEU A 343 -7.63 9.26 -21.49
N ALA A 344 -6.60 9.49 -20.69
CA ALA A 344 -6.47 8.84 -19.37
C ALA A 344 -7.64 9.19 -18.43
N MET A 345 -8.05 10.46 -18.39
CA MET A 345 -9.21 10.88 -17.59
C MET A 345 -10.50 10.22 -18.08
N GLN A 346 -10.74 10.15 -19.40
CA GLN A 346 -11.89 9.43 -19.96
C GLN A 346 -11.91 7.94 -19.59
N ILE A 347 -10.73 7.29 -19.56
CA ILE A 347 -10.59 5.90 -19.11
C ILE A 347 -10.99 5.78 -17.63
N LEU A 348 -10.50 6.67 -16.77
CA LEU A 348 -10.82 6.65 -15.34
C LEU A 348 -12.29 6.96 -15.06
N GLU A 349 -12.86 7.95 -15.74
CA GLU A 349 -14.28 8.29 -15.63
C GLU A 349 -15.17 7.11 -16.05
N LYS A 350 -14.83 6.46 -17.16
CA LYS A 350 -15.56 5.27 -17.61
C LYS A 350 -15.41 4.12 -16.62
N LEU A 351 -14.22 3.90 -16.11
CA LEU A 351 -13.96 2.85 -15.13
C LEU A 351 -14.73 3.11 -13.81
N GLN A 352 -14.70 4.35 -13.31
CA GLN A 352 -15.47 4.76 -12.14
C GLN A 352 -16.97 4.55 -12.35
N ALA A 353 -17.49 4.90 -13.51
CA ALA A 353 -18.90 4.67 -13.87
C ALA A 353 -19.23 3.17 -13.84
N CYS A 354 -18.38 2.31 -14.44
CA CYS A 354 -18.60 0.86 -14.43
C CYS A 354 -18.55 0.27 -13.01
N VAL A 355 -17.67 0.75 -12.16
CA VAL A 355 -17.58 0.28 -10.76
C VAL A 355 -18.77 0.76 -9.96
N ASN A 356 -19.27 1.98 -10.20
CA ASN A 356 -20.46 2.52 -9.52
C ASN A 356 -21.79 1.91 -10.04
N GLU A 357 -21.81 1.31 -11.24
CA GLU A 357 -22.95 0.52 -11.72
C GLU A 357 -23.09 -0.83 -10.99
N PHE A 358 -22.02 -1.29 -10.34
CA PHE A 358 -22.03 -2.53 -9.59
C PHE A 358 -22.42 -2.26 -8.13
N ASP A 359 -23.56 -2.83 -7.70
CA ASP A 359 -24.07 -2.72 -6.35
C ASP A 359 -23.66 -3.97 -5.54
N SER A 360 -22.73 -3.80 -4.61
CA SER A 360 -22.25 -4.86 -3.73
C SER A 360 -23.25 -5.10 -2.60
N LYS A 361 -23.45 -6.33 -2.16
CA LYS A 361 -24.22 -6.66 -0.95
C LYS A 361 -23.52 -6.23 0.34
N TYR A 362 -22.25 -5.91 0.23
CA TYR A 362 -21.32 -5.55 1.31
C TYR A 362 -20.85 -4.11 1.10
N CYS A 363 -19.79 -3.67 1.75
CA CYS A 363 -19.17 -2.36 1.56
C CYS A 363 -20.03 -1.18 2.02
N ASP A 364 -20.72 -1.31 3.15
CA ASP A 364 -21.59 -0.27 3.69
C ASP A 364 -20.90 1.09 3.85
N CYS A 365 -19.63 1.11 4.25
CA CYS A 365 -18.85 2.34 4.42
C CYS A 365 -18.49 3.07 3.10
N THR A 366 -18.83 2.50 1.96
CA THR A 366 -18.62 3.07 0.64
C THR A 366 -19.88 3.05 -0.22
N ASP A 367 -21.05 3.17 0.42
CA ASP A 367 -22.37 3.20 -0.24
C ASP A 367 -22.59 2.02 -1.19
N HIS A 368 -22.15 0.82 -0.77
CA HIS A 368 -22.22 -0.44 -1.52
C HIS A 368 -21.41 -0.47 -2.83
N HIS A 369 -20.41 0.41 -2.97
CA HIS A 369 -19.52 0.42 -4.13
C HIS A 369 -18.09 0.08 -3.75
N PHE A 370 -17.36 -0.51 -4.69
CA PHE A 370 -15.92 -0.71 -4.52
C PHE A 370 -15.16 0.59 -4.70
N SER A 371 -14.04 0.72 -4.01
CA SER A 371 -13.18 1.89 -4.10
C SER A 371 -12.07 1.70 -5.12
N LEU A 372 -11.91 2.63 -6.06
CA LEU A 372 -10.77 2.62 -6.98
C LEU A 372 -9.46 2.76 -6.21
N HIS A 373 -8.47 1.98 -6.63
CA HIS A 373 -7.14 1.95 -6.05
C HIS A 373 -6.05 2.00 -7.13
N ALA A 374 -5.12 2.95 -7.03
CA ALA A 374 -3.95 3.00 -7.89
C ALA A 374 -2.90 2.02 -7.36
N GLN A 375 -2.93 0.78 -7.90
CA GLN A 375 -2.17 -0.34 -7.35
C GLN A 375 -0.66 -0.17 -7.56
N VAL A 376 0.13 -0.62 -6.60
CA VAL A 376 1.58 -0.80 -6.75
C VAL A 376 1.92 -1.94 -7.70
N GLY A 377 3.11 -1.91 -8.27
CA GLY A 377 3.64 -3.04 -9.06
C GLY A 377 3.87 -4.29 -8.20
N ILE A 378 3.86 -5.43 -8.85
CA ILE A 378 4.27 -6.72 -8.30
C ILE A 378 5.32 -7.34 -9.25
N ASP A 379 5.99 -8.39 -8.82
CA ASP A 379 7.07 -9.08 -9.55
C ASP A 379 6.72 -9.50 -10.99
N SER A 380 5.44 -9.73 -11.28
CA SER A 380 4.94 -10.06 -12.63
C SER A 380 4.69 -8.84 -13.54
N ASP A 381 4.84 -7.62 -13.05
CA ASP A 381 4.56 -6.38 -13.79
C ASP A 381 5.78 -5.88 -14.58
N TYR A 382 6.33 -6.72 -15.41
CA TYR A 382 7.45 -6.32 -16.25
C TYR A 382 7.05 -5.18 -17.20
N GLU A 383 7.80 -4.06 -17.13
CA GLU A 383 7.56 -2.83 -17.92
C GLU A 383 6.14 -2.25 -17.79
N ILE A 384 5.49 -2.42 -16.63
CA ILE A 384 4.17 -1.86 -16.36
C ILE A 384 4.28 -0.87 -15.19
N SER A 385 3.89 0.38 -15.43
CA SER A 385 3.93 1.43 -14.42
C SER A 385 2.84 1.24 -13.35
N PRO A 386 3.15 1.48 -12.06
CA PRO A 386 2.16 1.39 -10.98
C PRO A 386 1.03 2.41 -11.16
N GLY A 387 -0.22 1.95 -11.05
CA GLY A 387 -1.41 2.79 -11.08
C GLY A 387 -1.44 3.77 -12.25
N VAL A 388 -1.41 5.05 -11.91
CA VAL A 388 -1.44 6.20 -12.84
C VAL A 388 -0.10 6.92 -12.92
N ARG A 389 0.99 6.32 -12.43
CA ARG A 389 2.31 6.95 -12.46
C ARG A 389 2.87 6.99 -13.87
N ILE A 390 3.71 7.98 -14.11
CA ILE A 390 4.56 8.05 -15.30
C ILE A 390 5.65 6.98 -15.19
N ALA A 391 6.04 6.39 -16.32
CA ALA A 391 7.08 5.36 -16.33
C ALA A 391 8.39 5.86 -15.74
N ILE A 392 9.07 5.01 -14.98
CA ILE A 392 10.37 5.30 -14.37
C ILE A 392 11.38 5.66 -15.46
N GLY A 393 12.15 6.73 -15.22
CA GLY A 393 13.10 7.31 -16.18
C GLY A 393 12.49 8.30 -17.19
N SER A 394 11.14 8.31 -17.27
CA SER A 394 10.37 9.24 -18.11
C SER A 394 9.59 10.27 -17.29
N GLU A 395 9.95 10.48 -16.02
CA GLU A 395 9.26 11.43 -15.16
C GLU A 395 9.40 12.88 -15.68
N LEU A 396 8.34 13.66 -15.52
CA LEU A 396 8.28 15.07 -15.89
C LEU A 396 9.22 15.94 -15.03
N PRO A 397 9.50 17.19 -15.47
CA PRO A 397 10.01 18.23 -14.58
C PRO A 397 9.14 18.31 -13.32
N LEU A 398 9.75 18.65 -12.18
CA LEU A 398 9.13 18.47 -10.86
C LEU A 398 7.74 19.11 -10.74
N HIS A 399 7.61 20.37 -11.13
CA HIS A 399 6.34 21.11 -11.02
C HIS A 399 5.24 20.54 -11.94
N GLU A 400 5.61 20.13 -13.16
CA GLU A 400 4.68 19.47 -14.09
C GLU A 400 4.25 18.09 -13.55
N HIS A 401 5.17 17.36 -12.91
CA HIS A 401 4.89 16.08 -12.30
C HIS A 401 3.89 16.21 -11.14
N LEU A 402 4.05 17.23 -10.27
CA LEU A 402 3.11 17.50 -9.19
C LEU A 402 1.72 17.87 -9.72
N GLN A 403 1.65 18.70 -10.78
CA GLN A 403 0.39 19.04 -11.45
C GLN A 403 -0.28 17.81 -12.08
N HIS A 404 0.51 16.95 -12.73
CA HIS A 404 0.04 15.69 -13.29
C HIS A 404 -0.57 14.78 -12.21
N CYS A 405 0.13 14.59 -11.08
CA CYS A 405 -0.41 13.86 -9.92
C CYS A 405 -1.74 14.47 -9.44
N GLY A 406 -1.83 15.80 -9.38
CA GLY A 406 -3.04 16.51 -8.99
C GLY A 406 -4.26 16.22 -9.88
N LYS A 407 -4.05 15.97 -11.18
CA LYS A 407 -5.13 15.58 -12.11
C LYS A 407 -5.71 14.20 -11.79
N PHE A 408 -4.88 13.24 -11.37
CA PHE A 408 -5.25 11.82 -11.27
C PHE A 408 -5.53 11.32 -9.85
N HIS A 409 -4.86 11.86 -8.82
CA HIS A 409 -5.06 11.42 -7.44
C HIS A 409 -6.51 11.52 -6.93
N PRO A 410 -7.33 12.52 -7.34
CA PRO A 410 -8.73 12.63 -6.89
C PRO A 410 -9.64 11.45 -7.24
N TYR A 411 -9.30 10.63 -8.23
CA TYR A 411 -10.09 9.45 -8.60
C TYR A 411 -9.98 8.29 -7.59
N PHE A 412 -8.97 8.29 -6.74
CA PHE A 412 -8.63 7.13 -5.89
C PHE A 412 -8.92 7.39 -4.42
N LYS A 413 -10.10 6.98 -3.95
CA LYS A 413 -10.49 7.10 -2.55
C LYS A 413 -9.63 6.22 -1.64
N SER A 414 -9.39 4.97 -2.03
CA SER A 414 -8.71 3.98 -1.19
C SER A 414 -7.19 3.96 -1.31
N GLY A 415 -6.59 4.81 -2.14
CA GLY A 415 -5.15 5.02 -2.14
C GLY A 415 -4.53 5.26 -3.52
N VAL A 416 -3.61 6.19 -3.52
CA VAL A 416 -2.77 6.59 -4.65
C VAL A 416 -1.54 7.28 -4.07
N GLY A 417 -0.42 7.25 -4.77
CA GLY A 417 0.77 7.98 -4.35
C GLY A 417 1.83 8.02 -5.44
N ASP A 418 2.74 8.96 -5.31
CA ASP A 418 3.92 9.04 -6.15
C ASP A 418 5.19 9.29 -5.34
N ILE A 419 6.37 9.14 -5.97
CA ILE A 419 7.66 9.11 -5.32
C ILE A 419 8.58 10.12 -6.01
N PHE A 420 9.16 11.00 -5.21
CA PHE A 420 10.01 12.10 -5.66
C PHE A 420 11.39 11.99 -5.00
N PRO A 421 12.37 11.27 -5.59
CA PRO A 421 13.70 11.19 -5.03
C PRO A 421 14.49 12.48 -5.30
N PHE A 422 15.32 12.86 -4.33
CA PHE A 422 16.21 14.00 -4.41
C PHE A 422 17.65 13.56 -4.19
N ASP A 423 18.60 14.39 -4.60
CA ASP A 423 20.00 14.23 -4.25
C ASP A 423 20.29 14.82 -2.84
N ALA A 424 21.53 14.69 -2.39
CA ALA A 424 21.96 15.17 -1.07
C ALA A 424 21.83 16.69 -0.87
N THR A 425 21.60 17.49 -1.93
CA THR A 425 21.39 18.94 -1.79
C THR A 425 20.10 19.26 -1.04
N ALA A 426 19.10 18.39 -1.16
CA ALA A 426 17.80 18.54 -0.51
C ALA A 426 17.89 18.50 1.03
N GLU A 427 18.86 17.81 1.62
CA GLU A 427 19.04 17.78 3.07
C GLU A 427 19.37 19.15 3.67
N ARG A 428 19.85 20.07 2.85
CA ARG A 428 20.18 21.45 3.25
C ARG A 428 19.01 22.41 3.12
N ASN A 429 17.93 21.97 2.44
CA ASN A 429 16.76 22.79 2.13
C ASN A 429 15.46 21.99 2.39
N PRO A 430 15.21 21.48 3.61
CA PRO A 430 14.01 20.68 3.89
C PRO A 430 12.72 21.49 3.75
N ASP A 431 12.77 22.81 4.02
CA ASP A 431 11.69 23.76 3.83
C ASP A 431 11.24 23.84 2.36
N ALA A 432 12.18 23.80 1.41
CA ALA A 432 11.83 23.78 -0.01
C ALA A 432 11.06 22.52 -0.41
N ILE A 433 11.40 21.34 0.17
CA ILE A 433 10.61 20.12 -0.04
C ILE A 433 9.22 20.24 0.60
N LEU A 434 9.14 20.82 1.79
CA LEU A 434 7.86 21.06 2.45
C LEU A 434 6.96 21.97 1.60
N ASP A 435 7.52 23.01 0.97
CA ASP A 435 6.80 23.88 0.05
C ASP A 435 6.31 23.12 -1.20
N LEU A 436 7.11 22.20 -1.74
CA LEU A 436 6.68 21.31 -2.82
C LEU A 436 5.52 20.40 -2.40
N ILE A 437 5.53 19.88 -1.19
CA ILE A 437 4.43 19.07 -0.63
C ILE A 437 3.17 19.93 -0.52
N LYS A 438 3.28 21.12 0.08
CA LYS A 438 2.15 22.10 0.18
C LYS A 438 1.60 22.43 -1.21
N GLY A 439 2.49 22.73 -2.16
CA GLY A 439 2.13 23.02 -3.56
C GLY A 439 1.43 21.86 -4.24
N GLY A 440 1.96 20.64 -4.15
CA GLY A 440 1.34 19.44 -4.72
C GLY A 440 -0.05 19.15 -4.11
N PHE A 441 -0.18 19.30 -2.80
CA PHE A 441 -1.44 19.09 -2.11
C PHE A 441 -2.50 20.14 -2.49
N SER A 442 -2.09 21.37 -2.72
CA SER A 442 -2.99 22.44 -3.22
C SER A 442 -3.51 22.16 -4.64
N GLN A 443 -2.79 21.34 -5.43
CA GLN A 443 -3.19 20.92 -6.78
C GLN A 443 -4.06 19.64 -6.80
N GLY A 444 -4.41 19.09 -5.65
CA GLY A 444 -5.22 17.87 -5.54
C GLY A 444 -4.43 16.57 -5.29
N MET A 445 -3.12 16.66 -5.16
CA MET A 445 -2.32 15.51 -4.80
C MET A 445 -2.68 15.02 -3.40
N ARG A 446 -2.79 13.69 -3.20
CA ARG A 446 -3.21 13.10 -1.92
C ARG A 446 -2.09 12.47 -1.11
N TYR A 447 -0.99 12.07 -1.77
CA TYR A 447 0.10 11.37 -1.10
C TYR A 447 1.43 11.66 -1.79
N PHE A 448 2.42 12.01 -0.99
CA PHE A 448 3.76 12.37 -1.43
C PHE A 448 4.79 11.53 -0.69
N SER A 449 5.67 10.86 -1.42
CA SER A 449 6.80 10.13 -0.84
C SER A 449 8.11 10.67 -1.37
N THR A 450 9.13 10.70 -0.53
CA THR A 450 10.48 11.13 -0.90
C THR A 450 11.56 10.31 -0.21
N TYR A 451 12.75 10.34 -0.74
CA TYR A 451 13.98 9.84 -0.14
C TYR A 451 15.20 10.46 -0.83
N SER A 452 16.38 10.46 -0.18
CA SER A 452 17.63 10.82 -0.82
C SER A 452 18.17 9.66 -1.66
N SER A 453 18.66 9.93 -2.88
CA SER A 453 19.30 8.93 -3.74
C SER A 453 20.48 8.23 -3.06
N ASP A 454 21.13 8.89 -2.10
CA ASP A 454 22.28 8.37 -1.36
C ASP A 454 21.89 7.49 -0.17
N CYS A 455 20.62 7.51 0.23
CA CYS A 455 20.10 6.71 1.32
C CYS A 455 20.15 5.20 1.00
N ASP A 456 20.46 4.36 1.99
CA ASP A 456 20.39 2.88 1.86
C ASP A 456 18.95 2.40 1.78
N VAL A 457 18.06 3.00 2.59
CA VAL A 457 16.61 2.69 2.53
C VAL A 457 15.99 3.43 1.37
N ILE A 458 15.36 2.69 0.46
CA ILE A 458 14.66 3.23 -0.70
C ILE A 458 13.21 2.76 -0.75
N ARG A 459 12.39 3.52 -1.45
CA ARG A 459 10.99 3.16 -1.70
C ARG A 459 10.86 2.55 -3.10
N ILE A 460 10.41 1.29 -3.13
CA ILE A 460 10.20 0.59 -4.42
C ILE A 460 8.96 1.16 -5.10
N THR A 461 7.79 0.80 -4.62
CA THR A 461 6.50 1.33 -5.09
C THR A 461 5.71 1.89 -3.93
N GLY A 462 5.24 1.06 -3.03
CA GLY A 462 4.55 1.42 -1.79
C GLY A 462 5.25 0.93 -0.52
N TYR A 463 6.35 0.20 -0.64
CA TYR A 463 7.10 -0.41 0.46
C TYR A 463 8.59 -0.05 0.41
N LEU A 464 9.28 -0.29 1.50
CA LEU A 464 10.68 0.08 1.72
C LEU A 464 11.58 -1.16 1.65
N VAL A 465 12.77 -0.98 1.10
CA VAL A 465 13.85 -1.98 1.14
C VAL A 465 15.19 -1.29 1.36
N LYS A 466 16.18 -2.03 1.86
CA LYS A 466 17.57 -1.59 1.92
C LYS A 466 18.32 -2.03 0.66
N LYS A 467 19.02 -1.13 0.01
CA LYS A 467 19.91 -1.44 -1.14
C LYS A 467 20.96 -2.48 -0.74
N SER A 468 21.45 -2.39 0.49
CA SER A 468 22.38 -3.36 1.09
C SER A 468 21.81 -4.76 1.22
N ASP A 469 20.48 -4.90 1.48
CA ASP A 469 19.83 -6.22 1.53
C ASP A 469 19.59 -6.79 0.13
N ILE A 470 19.25 -5.95 -0.85
CA ILE A 470 19.17 -6.38 -2.27
C ILE A 470 20.54 -6.92 -2.75
N ALA A 471 21.66 -6.24 -2.38
CA ALA A 471 22.99 -6.72 -2.72
C ALA A 471 23.32 -8.09 -2.11
N LYS A 472 22.93 -8.36 -0.85
CA LYS A 472 23.09 -9.68 -0.23
C LYS A 472 22.30 -10.77 -0.96
N LEU A 473 21.07 -10.45 -1.40
CA LEU A 473 20.26 -11.39 -2.18
C LEU A 473 20.88 -11.70 -3.54
N ASP A 474 21.59 -10.75 -4.17
CA ASP A 474 22.40 -11.01 -5.38
C ASP A 474 23.50 -12.05 -5.14
N GLU A 475 24.03 -12.12 -3.92
CA GLU A 475 25.02 -13.11 -3.49
C GLU A 475 24.39 -14.44 -2.99
N GLY A 476 23.06 -14.56 -3.01
CA GLY A 476 22.32 -15.73 -2.52
C GLY A 476 22.28 -15.82 -0.99
N ILE A 477 22.48 -14.71 -0.28
CA ILE A 477 22.46 -14.62 1.18
C ILE A 477 21.06 -14.21 1.63
N ALA A 478 20.47 -14.96 2.55
CA ALA A 478 19.17 -14.64 3.14
C ALA A 478 19.23 -13.34 3.97
N VAL A 479 18.17 -12.56 3.88
CA VAL A 479 17.98 -11.31 4.66
C VAL A 479 16.73 -11.40 5.52
N PRO A 480 16.68 -10.76 6.70
CA PRO A 480 15.54 -10.87 7.60
C PRO A 480 14.27 -10.24 7.04
N GLN A 481 14.38 -9.19 6.24
CA GLN A 481 13.22 -8.46 5.72
C GLN A 481 12.59 -9.19 4.53
N ALA A 482 11.33 -9.63 4.68
CA ALA A 482 10.59 -10.33 3.63
C ALA A 482 10.40 -9.46 2.36
N ASN A 483 10.19 -8.17 2.53
CA ASN A 483 10.03 -7.23 1.42
C ASN A 483 11.27 -7.16 0.51
N ALA A 484 12.47 -7.36 1.04
CA ALA A 484 13.67 -7.40 0.22
C ALA A 484 13.62 -8.57 -0.78
N THR A 485 13.08 -9.72 -0.39
CA THR A 485 12.94 -10.88 -1.27
C THR A 485 11.89 -10.69 -2.35
N TRP A 486 10.79 -9.98 -2.05
CA TRP A 486 9.77 -9.62 -3.05
C TRP A 486 10.28 -8.49 -3.95
N GLY A 487 10.86 -7.46 -3.34
CA GLY A 487 11.38 -6.29 -4.03
C GLY A 487 12.59 -6.57 -4.92
N TYR A 488 13.26 -7.70 -4.75
CA TYR A 488 14.44 -8.06 -5.52
C TYR A 488 14.15 -8.08 -7.03
N TYR A 489 13.10 -8.76 -7.45
CA TYR A 489 12.70 -8.80 -8.85
C TYR A 489 12.12 -7.47 -9.31
N GLU A 490 11.36 -6.79 -8.46
CA GLU A 490 10.80 -5.47 -8.76
C GLU A 490 11.90 -4.44 -9.02
N VAL A 491 12.94 -4.39 -8.21
CA VAL A 491 14.11 -3.52 -8.42
C VAL A 491 14.75 -3.76 -9.79
N LYS A 492 14.88 -5.02 -10.20
CA LYS A 492 15.51 -5.37 -11.49
C LYS A 492 14.57 -5.15 -12.68
N ASN A 493 13.31 -5.53 -12.55
CA ASN A 493 12.34 -5.51 -13.66
C ASN A 493 11.76 -4.11 -13.93
N SER A 494 11.62 -3.26 -12.90
CA SER A 494 10.99 -1.95 -12.99
C SER A 494 11.98 -0.79 -13.04
N LYS A 495 13.26 -1.06 -13.21
CA LYS A 495 14.32 -0.04 -13.35
C LYS A 495 14.32 0.99 -12.21
N ILE A 496 14.08 0.55 -10.98
CA ILE A 496 13.90 1.43 -9.80
C ILE A 496 15.08 2.41 -9.63
N TYR A 497 16.31 1.99 -9.94
CA TYR A 497 17.49 2.84 -9.86
C TYR A 497 17.61 3.89 -10.98
N GLU A 498 16.80 3.80 -12.04
CA GLU A 498 16.74 4.77 -13.13
C GLU A 498 15.73 5.90 -12.86
N ARG A 499 15.03 5.86 -11.70
CA ARG A 499 14.09 6.92 -11.30
C ARG A 499 14.79 8.28 -11.27
N LYS A 500 14.15 9.30 -11.85
CA LYS A 500 14.72 10.63 -12.01
C LYS A 500 14.94 11.30 -10.66
N VAL A 501 16.20 11.47 -10.27
CA VAL A 501 16.64 12.20 -9.08
C VAL A 501 16.63 13.70 -9.36
N ARG A 502 16.17 14.50 -8.40
CA ARG A 502 16.05 15.96 -8.52
C ARG A 502 17.01 16.65 -7.56
N SER A 503 17.52 17.81 -7.98
CA SER A 503 18.35 18.69 -7.15
C SER A 503 17.54 19.92 -6.71
N LEU A 504 17.82 20.44 -5.51
CA LEU A 504 17.22 21.66 -4.96
C LEU A 504 18.27 22.71 -4.64
#